data_bb5b57f9bd99a8895e1cbc79fda85ac6
#
_entry.id   bb5b57f9bd99a8895e1cbc79fda85ac6
#
_cell.length_a   1.000
_cell.length_b   1.000
_cell.length_c   1.000
_cell.angle_alpha   90.00
_cell.angle_beta   90.00
_cell.angle_gamma   90.00
#
_symmetry.space_group_name_H-M   'P 1'
#
loop_
_entity.id
_entity.type
_entity.pdbx_description
1 polymer ?
#
loop_
_entity_poly.entity_id
_entity_poly.type
_entity_poly.pdbx_seq_one_letter_code
_entity_poly.pdbx_strand_id
1 'polypeptide(L)'
;MNKEEFYKLIKAVPKAEVHVHIEAVPSIDSIKALYKKNKGKEISDQEIKELFTYDDLNGFIQAFIKIQQLYTSVQDFDYIFDDLAKYLVENGIVYTEAFFAPTSFLKNGFKYEEMVKVFDKKIAEIKEKHGITVKLLMDVSRTFGLENAMNNYSLLKKFPSKNIIGIGLGGAEVKGPCRDYEPVFELAKKEGYKVVAHAGEDVGPESIWEAIDLLHVDRVGHCISAIQDEKLMETLKERKIVLEVCPTSNVFTKKYVKSIAEHPIRKFFDRGLFVTVNTDDPVFFKVSLCDEFYKLYSEANFSLDEIKTLIKNGFNATFMLDSEKEVWCKKVDEKYDEYRKILQ
;
A
#
# COMPACT_ATOMS: atom_id res chain seq x y z
N MET A 1 0.69 -1.50 -28.66
CA MET A 1 -0.53 -2.04 -28.00
C MET A 1 -1.40 -0.85 -27.61
N ASN A 2 -2.68 -0.86 -27.94
CA ASN A 2 -3.59 0.19 -27.52
C ASN A 2 -4.02 0.02 -26.05
N LYS A 3 -4.70 1.02 -25.48
CA LYS A 3 -5.07 1.04 -24.05
C LYS A 3 -5.97 -0.15 -23.68
N GLU A 4 -6.97 -0.46 -24.48
CA GLU A 4 -7.92 -1.54 -24.20
C GLU A 4 -7.24 -2.92 -24.21
N GLU A 5 -6.38 -3.18 -25.18
CA GLU A 5 -5.58 -4.40 -25.26
C GLU A 5 -4.65 -4.55 -24.06
N PHE A 6 -4.00 -3.45 -23.64
CA PHE A 6 -3.14 -3.43 -22.46
C PHE A 6 -3.92 -3.81 -21.20
N TYR A 7 -5.10 -3.21 -20.99
CA TYR A 7 -5.91 -3.54 -19.81
C TYR A 7 -6.43 -4.98 -19.83
N LYS A 8 -6.80 -5.53 -20.99
CA LYS A 8 -7.18 -6.94 -21.12
C LYS A 8 -6.03 -7.86 -20.70
N LEU A 9 -4.81 -7.58 -21.17
CA LEU A 9 -3.62 -8.33 -20.80
C LEU A 9 -3.36 -8.21 -19.29
N ILE A 10 -3.24 -6.99 -18.78
CA ILE A 10 -2.81 -6.76 -17.39
C ILE A 10 -3.83 -7.27 -16.38
N LYS A 11 -5.14 -7.12 -16.65
CA LYS A 11 -6.19 -7.66 -15.76
C LYS A 11 -6.16 -9.19 -15.66
N ALA A 12 -5.81 -9.88 -16.74
CA ALA A 12 -5.78 -11.33 -16.80
C ALA A 12 -4.55 -11.95 -16.12
N VAL A 13 -3.45 -11.19 -16.03
CA VAL A 13 -2.21 -11.65 -15.38
C VAL A 13 -2.36 -11.53 -13.86
N PRO A 14 -2.11 -12.61 -13.08
CA PRO A 14 -2.17 -12.53 -11.62
C PRO A 14 -1.12 -11.55 -11.08
N LYS A 15 -1.49 -10.81 -10.04
CA LYS A 15 -0.63 -9.81 -9.39
C LYS A 15 -0.61 -9.96 -7.88
N ALA A 16 0.48 -9.49 -7.28
CA ALA A 16 0.52 -9.17 -5.85
C ALA A 16 0.70 -7.66 -5.67
N GLU A 17 0.09 -7.09 -4.65
CA GLU A 17 0.27 -5.71 -4.23
C GLU A 17 0.69 -5.68 -2.76
N VAL A 18 1.74 -4.91 -2.45
CA VAL A 18 2.36 -4.91 -1.12
C VAL A 18 2.34 -3.54 -0.43
N HIS A 19 1.70 -2.54 -1.07
CA HIS A 19 1.53 -1.21 -0.49
C HIS A 19 0.19 -0.60 -0.91
N VAL A 20 -0.83 -0.87 -0.10
CA VAL A 20 -2.17 -0.28 -0.22
C VAL A 20 -2.76 -0.13 1.18
N HIS A 21 -3.40 1.01 1.45
CA HIS A 21 -4.09 1.28 2.71
C HIS A 21 -5.55 0.86 2.59
N ILE A 22 -6.02 -0.08 3.45
CA ILE A 22 -7.40 -0.59 3.33
C ILE A 22 -8.46 0.49 3.53
N GLU A 23 -8.18 1.50 4.35
CA GLU A 23 -9.08 2.63 4.60
C GLU A 23 -9.24 3.56 3.40
N ALA A 24 -8.36 3.45 2.42
CA ALA A 24 -8.39 4.25 1.19
C ALA A 24 -8.99 3.51 -0.02
N VAL A 25 -9.49 2.31 0.20
CA VAL A 25 -10.13 1.51 -0.85
C VAL A 25 -11.63 1.76 -0.99
N PRO A 26 -12.39 2.14 0.09
CA PRO A 26 -13.82 2.36 -0.03
C PRO A 26 -14.19 3.36 -1.13
N SER A 27 -15.06 2.93 -2.02
CA SER A 27 -15.57 3.73 -3.13
C SER A 27 -16.33 4.97 -2.63
N ILE A 28 -16.46 5.98 -3.48
CA ILE A 28 -17.27 7.18 -3.17
C ILE A 28 -18.71 6.79 -2.82
N ASP A 29 -19.27 5.77 -3.48
CA ASP A 29 -20.63 5.29 -3.17
C ASP A 29 -20.69 4.63 -1.79
N SER A 30 -19.70 3.86 -1.39
CA SER A 30 -19.59 3.30 -0.03
C SER A 30 -19.42 4.39 1.01
N ILE A 31 -18.62 5.42 0.74
CA ILE A 31 -18.47 6.59 1.62
C ILE A 31 -19.79 7.35 1.77
N LYS A 32 -20.54 7.57 0.67
CA LYS A 32 -21.87 8.18 0.72
C LYS A 32 -22.86 7.34 1.54
N ALA A 33 -22.86 6.02 1.34
CA ALA A 33 -23.72 5.11 2.09
C ALA A 33 -23.39 5.10 3.59
N LEU A 34 -22.08 5.04 3.92
CA LEU A 34 -21.59 5.12 5.29
C LEU A 34 -21.96 6.45 5.96
N TYR A 35 -21.80 7.57 5.24
CA TYR A 35 -22.18 8.88 5.72
C TYR A 35 -23.69 8.97 6.03
N LYS A 36 -24.53 8.50 5.08
CA LYS A 36 -25.99 8.45 5.26
C LYS A 36 -26.37 7.61 6.47
N LYS A 37 -25.78 6.40 6.59
CA LYS A 37 -26.03 5.48 7.72
C LYS A 37 -25.71 6.16 9.07
N ASN A 38 -24.55 6.81 9.17
CA ASN A 38 -24.02 7.23 10.46
C ASN A 38 -24.31 8.72 10.81
N LYS A 39 -24.66 9.55 9.81
CA LYS A 39 -25.06 10.96 10.03
C LYS A 39 -26.55 11.21 9.83
N GLY A 40 -27.34 10.23 9.35
CA GLY A 40 -28.77 10.36 9.12
C GLY A 40 -29.19 11.31 7.98
N LYS A 41 -28.24 11.76 7.17
CA LYS A 41 -28.46 12.64 6.01
C LYS A 41 -27.53 12.27 4.86
N GLU A 42 -27.89 12.65 3.65
CA GLU A 42 -27.03 12.47 2.48
C GLU A 42 -25.88 13.49 2.49
N ILE A 43 -24.71 13.09 2.00
CA ILE A 43 -23.60 13.98 1.71
C ILE A 43 -23.74 14.46 0.26
N SER A 44 -23.61 15.76 0.03
CA SER A 44 -23.68 16.32 -1.32
C SER A 44 -22.41 16.01 -2.14
N ASP A 45 -22.54 16.08 -3.47
CA ASP A 45 -21.39 15.91 -4.37
C ASP A 45 -20.32 16.99 -4.15
N GLN A 46 -20.74 18.19 -3.72
CA GLN A 46 -19.80 19.27 -3.38
C GLN A 46 -19.01 18.92 -2.10
N GLU A 47 -19.67 18.43 -1.04
CA GLU A 47 -18.98 17.97 0.18
C GLU A 47 -18.03 16.78 -0.09
N ILE A 48 -18.44 15.84 -0.95
CA ILE A 48 -17.55 14.77 -1.41
C ILE A 48 -16.34 15.34 -2.14
N LYS A 49 -16.55 16.27 -3.08
CA LYS A 49 -15.45 16.91 -3.81
C LYS A 49 -14.48 17.60 -2.85
N GLU A 50 -14.96 18.28 -1.85
CA GLU A 50 -14.13 18.94 -0.83
C GLU A 50 -13.33 17.94 0.01
N LEU A 51 -13.91 16.77 0.37
CA LEU A 51 -13.19 15.70 1.07
C LEU A 51 -12.03 15.13 0.25
N PHE A 52 -12.12 15.11 -1.08
CA PHE A 52 -11.12 14.59 -2.00
C PHE A 52 -10.36 15.70 -2.74
N THR A 53 -10.33 16.92 -2.20
CA THR A 53 -9.53 18.04 -2.73
C THR A 53 -8.54 18.49 -1.66
N TYR A 54 -7.28 18.28 -1.90
CA TYR A 54 -6.15 18.63 -1.03
C TYR A 54 -4.92 18.92 -1.92
N ASP A 55 -4.05 19.80 -1.44
CA ASP A 55 -2.93 20.32 -2.23
C ASP A 55 -1.57 19.72 -1.83
N ASP A 56 -1.51 19.08 -0.65
CA ASP A 56 -0.29 18.50 -0.08
C ASP A 56 -0.57 17.25 0.77
N LEU A 57 0.48 16.58 1.21
CA LEU A 57 0.42 15.39 2.06
C LEU A 57 -0.34 15.66 3.38
N ASN A 58 -0.16 16.82 3.99
CA ASN A 58 -0.84 17.14 5.25
C ASN A 58 -2.37 17.29 5.05
N GLY A 59 -2.79 17.98 3.98
CA GLY A 59 -4.21 18.07 3.60
C GLY A 59 -4.81 16.71 3.31
N PHE A 60 -4.09 15.84 2.59
CA PHE A 60 -4.47 14.44 2.36
C PHE A 60 -4.67 13.68 3.68
N ILE A 61 -3.71 13.72 4.62
CA ILE A 61 -3.81 13.02 5.91
C ILE A 61 -5.05 13.51 6.70
N GLN A 62 -5.37 14.81 6.67
CA GLN A 62 -6.56 15.34 7.31
C GLN A 62 -7.87 14.81 6.66
N ALA A 63 -7.89 14.70 5.33
CA ALA A 63 -9.03 14.11 4.61
C ALA A 63 -9.19 12.62 4.95
N PHE A 64 -8.09 11.88 4.98
CA PHE A 64 -8.04 10.47 5.37
C PHE A 64 -8.62 10.24 6.78
N ILE A 65 -8.16 11.03 7.77
CA ILE A 65 -8.69 10.98 9.16
C ILE A 65 -10.17 11.31 9.20
N LYS A 66 -10.65 12.32 8.45
CA LYS A 66 -12.08 12.69 8.40
C LYS A 66 -12.94 11.54 7.87
N ILE A 67 -12.45 10.79 6.87
CA ILE A 67 -13.19 9.63 6.36
C ILE A 67 -13.20 8.51 7.40
N GLN A 68 -12.10 8.24 8.11
CA GLN A 68 -12.09 7.27 9.20
C GLN A 68 -13.07 7.64 10.33
N GLN A 69 -13.34 8.93 10.58
CA GLN A 69 -14.34 9.41 11.56
C GLN A 69 -15.80 9.16 11.15
N LEU A 70 -16.06 8.74 9.92
CA LEU A 70 -17.40 8.33 9.49
C LEU A 70 -17.80 6.97 10.06
N TYR A 71 -16.84 6.13 10.39
CA TYR A 71 -17.05 4.81 10.96
C TYR A 71 -17.48 4.95 12.43
N THR A 72 -18.56 4.27 12.83
CA THR A 72 -19.14 4.35 14.18
C THR A 72 -19.29 3.00 14.86
N SER A 73 -19.13 1.91 14.11
CA SER A 73 -19.19 0.54 14.62
C SER A 73 -18.28 -0.38 13.82
N VAL A 74 -17.90 -1.52 14.40
CA VAL A 74 -17.07 -2.51 13.70
C VAL A 74 -17.75 -3.12 12.48
N GLN A 75 -19.09 -3.07 12.40
CA GLN A 75 -19.86 -3.49 11.23
C GLN A 75 -19.64 -2.57 10.04
N ASP A 76 -19.21 -1.33 10.27
CA ASP A 76 -18.92 -0.40 9.19
C ASP A 76 -17.67 -0.82 8.39
N PHE A 77 -16.82 -1.67 8.94
CA PHE A 77 -15.69 -2.25 8.21
C PHE A 77 -16.12 -3.15 7.03
N ASP A 78 -17.40 -3.55 6.97
CA ASP A 78 -17.95 -4.22 5.79
C ASP A 78 -17.71 -3.40 4.52
N TYR A 79 -17.88 -2.06 4.58
CA TYR A 79 -17.62 -1.18 3.43
C TYR A 79 -16.15 -1.23 2.96
N ILE A 80 -15.20 -1.33 3.90
CA ILE A 80 -13.77 -1.46 3.55
C ILE A 80 -13.51 -2.79 2.84
N PHE A 81 -13.93 -3.90 3.46
CA PHE A 81 -13.56 -5.22 2.95
C PHE A 81 -14.35 -5.64 1.71
N ASP A 82 -15.60 -5.18 1.56
CA ASP A 82 -16.38 -5.45 0.36
C ASP A 82 -15.80 -4.70 -0.85
N ASP A 83 -15.40 -3.45 -0.68
CA ASP A 83 -14.73 -2.68 -1.74
C ASP A 83 -13.28 -3.16 -1.96
N LEU A 84 -12.58 -3.62 -0.91
CA LEU A 84 -11.27 -4.26 -1.06
C LEU A 84 -11.38 -5.53 -1.92
N ALA A 85 -12.36 -6.39 -1.65
CA ALA A 85 -12.59 -7.59 -2.45
C ALA A 85 -12.82 -7.24 -3.93
N LYS A 86 -13.67 -6.25 -4.20
CA LYS A 86 -13.95 -5.75 -5.53
C LYS A 86 -12.68 -5.21 -6.21
N TYR A 87 -11.94 -4.34 -5.52
CA TYR A 87 -10.68 -3.78 -6.01
C TYR A 87 -9.68 -4.88 -6.40
N LEU A 88 -9.48 -5.86 -5.52
CA LEU A 88 -8.55 -6.97 -5.77
C LEU A 88 -8.96 -7.79 -7.00
N VAL A 89 -10.24 -8.13 -7.13
CA VAL A 89 -10.78 -8.89 -8.26
C VAL A 89 -10.63 -8.09 -9.57
N GLU A 90 -11.03 -6.82 -9.58
CA GLU A 90 -11.00 -5.96 -10.78
C GLU A 90 -9.59 -5.72 -11.30
N ASN A 91 -8.57 -5.80 -10.42
CA ASN A 91 -7.17 -5.64 -10.77
C ASN A 91 -6.42 -6.96 -10.98
N GLY A 92 -7.08 -8.13 -10.84
CA GLY A 92 -6.42 -9.43 -10.93
C GLY A 92 -5.38 -9.67 -9.83
N ILE A 93 -5.58 -9.07 -8.66
CA ILE A 93 -4.71 -9.24 -7.50
C ILE A 93 -5.14 -10.50 -6.77
N VAL A 94 -4.22 -11.45 -6.59
CA VAL A 94 -4.46 -12.75 -5.95
C VAL A 94 -3.87 -12.83 -4.54
N TYR A 95 -3.00 -11.87 -4.21
CA TYR A 95 -2.35 -11.75 -2.91
C TYR A 95 -2.06 -10.28 -2.61
N THR A 96 -2.35 -9.84 -1.39
CA THR A 96 -1.98 -8.49 -0.95
C THR A 96 -1.49 -8.47 0.48
N GLU A 97 -0.55 -7.55 0.75
CA GLU A 97 -0.10 -7.16 2.09
C GLU A 97 -0.45 -5.69 2.28
N ALA A 98 -1.61 -5.45 2.88
CA ALA A 98 -2.21 -4.13 2.99
C ALA A 98 -1.98 -3.52 4.37
N PHE A 99 -1.81 -2.21 4.42
CA PHE A 99 -1.75 -1.47 5.68
C PHE A 99 -3.13 -1.23 6.26
N PHE A 100 -3.21 -1.17 7.60
CA PHE A 100 -4.33 -0.60 8.33
C PHE A 100 -3.84 0.23 9.52
N ALA A 101 -4.49 1.37 9.77
CA ALA A 101 -4.11 2.34 10.79
C ALA A 101 -5.15 2.38 11.92
N PRO A 102 -4.98 1.65 13.04
CA PRO A 102 -6.02 1.52 14.07
C PRO A 102 -6.26 2.78 14.88
N THR A 103 -5.30 3.70 14.94
CA THR A 103 -5.29 4.81 15.92
C THR A 103 -6.54 5.69 15.86
N SER A 104 -7.01 6.10 14.68
CA SER A 104 -8.20 6.93 14.56
C SER A 104 -9.45 6.21 15.04
N PHE A 105 -9.59 4.93 14.76
CA PHE A 105 -10.70 4.10 15.22
C PHE A 105 -10.67 3.92 16.74
N LEU A 106 -9.49 3.62 17.31
CA LEU A 106 -9.31 3.49 18.76
C LEU A 106 -9.68 4.79 19.50
N LYS A 107 -9.27 5.95 18.97
CA LYS A 107 -9.65 7.26 19.51
C LYS A 107 -11.14 7.54 19.42
N ASN A 108 -11.83 6.94 18.46
CA ASN A 108 -13.28 7.00 18.31
C ASN A 108 -14.02 5.93 19.15
N GLY A 109 -13.33 5.22 20.05
CA GLY A 109 -13.92 4.27 20.97
C GLY A 109 -14.04 2.84 20.47
N PHE A 110 -13.49 2.52 19.31
CA PHE A 110 -13.43 1.13 18.85
C PHE A 110 -12.48 0.31 19.74
N LYS A 111 -12.79 -0.97 19.91
CA LYS A 111 -11.93 -1.90 20.60
C LYS A 111 -11.12 -2.70 19.58
N TYR A 112 -9.80 -2.72 19.75
CA TYR A 112 -8.89 -3.42 18.84
C TYR A 112 -9.27 -4.90 18.66
N GLU A 113 -9.63 -5.60 19.73
CA GLU A 113 -10.06 -7.00 19.68
C GLU A 113 -11.28 -7.22 18.76
N GLU A 114 -12.26 -6.31 18.82
CA GLU A 114 -13.45 -6.39 18.00
C GLU A 114 -13.13 -6.11 16.51
N MET A 115 -12.23 -5.15 16.25
CA MET A 115 -11.74 -4.87 14.90
C MET A 115 -11.06 -6.10 14.29
N VAL A 116 -10.11 -6.72 15.01
CA VAL A 116 -9.38 -7.91 14.55
C VAL A 116 -10.33 -9.06 14.24
N LYS A 117 -11.35 -9.30 15.08
CA LYS A 117 -12.34 -10.34 14.83
C LYS A 117 -13.11 -10.13 13.52
N VAL A 118 -13.49 -8.89 13.24
CA VAL A 118 -14.17 -8.56 11.97
C VAL A 118 -13.22 -8.69 10.80
N PHE A 119 -11.98 -8.22 10.92
CA PHE A 119 -10.96 -8.34 9.87
C PHE A 119 -10.70 -9.81 9.52
N ASP A 120 -10.48 -10.67 10.52
CA ASP A 120 -10.24 -12.09 10.29
C ASP A 120 -11.42 -12.78 9.60
N LYS A 121 -12.66 -12.45 9.99
CA LYS A 121 -13.86 -12.95 9.34
C LYS A 121 -13.92 -12.51 7.87
N LYS A 122 -13.77 -11.22 7.59
CA LYS A 122 -13.84 -10.65 6.23
C LYS A 122 -12.73 -11.16 5.33
N ILE A 123 -11.52 -11.30 5.83
CA ILE A 123 -10.40 -11.89 5.10
C ILE A 123 -10.71 -13.36 4.74
N ALA A 124 -11.31 -14.12 5.66
CA ALA A 124 -11.72 -15.48 5.38
C ALA A 124 -12.81 -15.54 4.29
N GLU A 125 -13.80 -14.64 4.32
CA GLU A 125 -14.84 -14.52 3.30
C GLU A 125 -14.25 -14.19 1.91
N ILE A 126 -13.30 -13.27 1.84
CA ILE A 126 -12.57 -12.94 0.59
C ILE A 126 -11.83 -14.17 0.07
N LYS A 127 -11.16 -14.91 0.95
CA LYS A 127 -10.44 -16.13 0.58
C LYS A 127 -11.37 -17.21 0.05
N GLU A 128 -12.49 -17.46 0.74
CA GLU A 128 -13.47 -18.45 0.36
C GLU A 128 -14.15 -18.12 -0.99
N LYS A 129 -14.58 -16.87 -1.16
CA LYS A 129 -15.35 -16.43 -2.32
C LYS A 129 -14.51 -16.22 -3.58
N HIS A 130 -13.30 -15.70 -3.43
CA HIS A 130 -12.47 -15.25 -4.55
C HIS A 130 -11.12 -15.96 -4.67
N GLY A 131 -10.74 -16.80 -3.69
CA GLY A 131 -9.42 -17.45 -3.66
C GLY A 131 -8.26 -16.50 -3.33
N ILE A 132 -8.55 -15.24 -3.02
CA ILE A 132 -7.54 -14.19 -2.79
C ILE A 132 -7.03 -14.26 -1.35
N THR A 133 -5.73 -14.11 -1.17
CA THR A 133 -5.11 -14.02 0.15
C THR A 133 -4.84 -12.57 0.52
N VAL A 134 -5.34 -12.14 1.68
CA VAL A 134 -5.09 -10.82 2.24
C VAL A 134 -4.28 -10.98 3.53
N LYS A 135 -3.18 -10.26 3.63
CA LYS A 135 -2.40 -10.08 4.86
C LYS A 135 -2.38 -8.61 5.22
N LEU A 136 -2.22 -8.32 6.50
CA LEU A 136 -2.25 -6.96 7.01
C LEU A 136 -0.92 -6.61 7.70
N LEU A 137 -0.52 -5.36 7.53
CA LEU A 137 0.53 -4.68 8.27
C LEU A 137 -0.12 -3.58 9.09
N MET A 138 0.05 -3.62 10.42
CA MET A 138 -0.52 -2.60 11.28
C MET A 138 0.34 -1.34 11.24
N ASP A 139 -0.17 -0.25 10.68
CA ASP A 139 0.49 1.05 10.74
C ASP A 139 0.47 1.60 12.18
N VAL A 140 1.64 1.70 12.80
CA VAL A 140 1.79 2.26 14.16
C VAL A 140 1.67 3.78 14.17
N SER A 141 1.68 4.40 13.00
CA SER A 141 1.44 5.82 12.68
C SER A 141 2.34 6.83 13.40
N ARG A 142 3.27 7.38 12.64
CA ARG A 142 4.16 8.45 13.12
C ARG A 142 3.43 9.76 13.45
N THR A 143 2.23 9.95 12.91
CA THR A 143 1.40 11.15 13.16
C THR A 143 1.05 11.31 14.65
N PHE A 144 1.00 10.21 15.39
CA PHE A 144 0.54 10.20 16.80
C PHE A 144 1.67 9.95 17.83
N GLY A 145 2.92 9.83 17.38
CA GLY A 145 4.11 9.69 18.21
C GLY A 145 4.40 8.29 18.73
N LEU A 146 5.58 8.12 19.35
CA LEU A 146 6.09 6.84 19.81
C LEU A 146 5.19 6.18 20.87
N GLU A 147 4.65 6.91 21.81
CA GLU A 147 3.76 6.35 22.85
C GLU A 147 2.55 5.65 22.23
N ASN A 148 1.93 6.30 21.23
CA ASN A 148 0.84 5.69 20.47
C ASN A 148 1.30 4.45 19.70
N ALA A 149 2.48 4.49 19.07
CA ALA A 149 3.04 3.34 18.35
C ALA A 149 3.26 2.15 19.28
N MET A 150 3.82 2.37 20.48
CA MET A 150 4.00 1.35 21.50
C MET A 150 2.68 0.77 22.02
N ASN A 151 1.66 1.64 22.19
CA ASN A 151 0.31 1.19 22.56
C ASN A 151 -0.30 0.29 21.50
N ASN A 152 -0.25 0.71 20.22
CA ASN A 152 -0.75 -0.09 19.10
C ASN A 152 -0.04 -1.45 19.05
N TYR A 153 1.28 -1.47 19.18
CA TYR A 153 2.05 -2.71 19.22
C TYR A 153 1.64 -3.62 20.40
N SER A 154 1.41 -3.04 21.59
CA SER A 154 0.92 -3.79 22.74
C SER A 154 -0.47 -4.42 22.49
N LEU A 155 -1.34 -3.74 21.77
CA LEU A 155 -2.65 -4.27 21.36
C LEU A 155 -2.51 -5.40 20.34
N LEU A 156 -1.61 -5.26 19.37
CA LEU A 156 -1.29 -6.33 18.41
C LEU A 156 -0.85 -7.61 19.13
N LYS A 157 0.02 -7.47 20.13
CA LYS A 157 0.49 -8.59 20.95
C LYS A 157 -0.61 -9.22 21.79
N LYS A 158 -1.46 -8.40 22.38
CA LYS A 158 -2.55 -8.86 23.23
C LYS A 158 -3.65 -9.59 22.46
N PHE A 159 -3.89 -9.19 21.22
CA PHE A 159 -4.94 -9.73 20.35
C PHE A 159 -4.35 -10.14 18.99
N PRO A 160 -3.52 -11.19 18.96
CA PRO A 160 -2.83 -11.59 17.74
C PRO A 160 -3.78 -12.17 16.69
N SER A 161 -3.47 -11.93 15.41
CA SER A 161 -4.12 -12.57 14.27
C SER A 161 -3.07 -13.12 13.31
N LYS A 162 -3.33 -14.31 12.75
CA LYS A 162 -2.49 -14.90 11.69
C LYS A 162 -2.49 -14.08 10.39
N ASN A 163 -3.46 -13.16 10.25
CA ASN A 163 -3.57 -12.30 9.09
C ASN A 163 -2.83 -10.98 9.26
N ILE A 164 -2.47 -10.58 10.49
CA ILE A 164 -1.64 -9.40 10.76
C ILE A 164 -0.20 -9.89 10.96
N ILE A 165 0.62 -9.68 9.93
CA ILE A 165 1.96 -10.30 9.82
C ILE A 165 3.11 -9.37 10.21
N GLY A 166 2.82 -8.11 10.43
CA GLY A 166 3.85 -7.13 10.73
C GLY A 166 3.32 -5.76 11.12
N ILE A 167 4.24 -4.83 11.25
CA ILE A 167 3.96 -3.42 11.48
C ILE A 167 4.48 -2.54 10.35
N GLY A 168 3.80 -1.41 10.14
CA GLY A 168 4.22 -0.34 9.25
C GLY A 168 4.46 0.97 10.01
N LEU A 169 5.12 1.93 9.37
CA LEU A 169 5.29 3.29 9.85
C LEU A 169 4.89 4.26 8.75
N GLY A 170 3.66 4.73 8.75
CA GLY A 170 3.12 5.74 7.83
C GLY A 170 2.75 7.04 8.54
N GLY A 171 2.25 8.01 7.78
CA GLY A 171 1.83 9.33 8.26
C GLY A 171 2.88 10.42 8.03
N ALA A 172 2.74 11.56 8.71
CA ALA A 172 3.51 12.77 8.45
C ALA A 172 5.03 12.60 8.68
N GLU A 173 5.78 12.30 7.62
CA GLU A 173 7.21 11.96 7.68
C GLU A 173 8.06 13.07 8.30
N VAL A 174 7.76 14.32 7.98
CA VAL A 174 8.48 15.51 8.52
C VAL A 174 8.36 15.62 10.06
N LYS A 175 7.26 15.13 10.64
CA LYS A 175 6.99 15.27 12.08
C LYS A 175 7.45 14.09 12.92
N GLY A 176 7.70 12.93 12.30
CA GLY A 176 8.06 11.70 13.00
C GLY A 176 9.18 10.97 12.26
N PRO A 177 10.45 11.37 12.44
CA PRO A 177 11.58 10.71 11.79
C PRO A 177 11.68 9.25 12.21
N CYS A 178 12.20 8.38 11.34
CA CYS A 178 12.27 6.95 11.56
C CYS A 178 12.99 6.59 12.86
N ARG A 179 14.08 7.29 13.20
CA ARG A 179 14.86 7.06 14.42
C ARG A 179 14.04 7.08 15.72
N ASP A 180 12.96 7.85 15.78
CA ASP A 180 12.13 7.96 16.98
C ASP A 180 11.33 6.66 17.26
N TYR A 181 11.22 5.78 16.25
CA TYR A 181 10.42 4.53 16.32
C TYR A 181 11.27 3.26 16.43
N GLU A 182 12.60 3.40 16.56
CA GLU A 182 13.53 2.28 16.77
C GLU A 182 13.04 1.31 17.85
N PRO A 183 12.58 1.77 19.06
CA PRO A 183 12.17 0.86 20.13
C PRO A 183 11.02 -0.09 19.75
N VAL A 184 10.00 0.39 19.01
CA VAL A 184 8.87 -0.45 18.62
C VAL A 184 9.23 -1.39 17.47
N PHE A 185 10.10 -0.96 16.56
CA PHE A 185 10.58 -1.79 15.44
C PHE A 185 11.52 -2.90 15.93
N GLU A 186 12.43 -2.60 16.85
CA GLU A 186 13.30 -3.60 17.47
C GLU A 186 12.49 -4.69 18.17
N LEU A 187 11.46 -4.31 18.95
CA LEU A 187 10.57 -5.28 19.59
C LEU A 187 9.83 -6.15 18.58
N ALA A 188 9.26 -5.53 17.52
CA ALA A 188 8.53 -6.26 16.49
C ALA A 188 9.42 -7.29 15.78
N LYS A 189 10.63 -6.89 15.38
CA LYS A 189 11.59 -7.82 14.75
C LYS A 189 12.01 -8.95 15.66
N LYS A 190 12.32 -8.65 16.91
CA LYS A 190 12.69 -9.66 17.92
C LYS A 190 11.61 -10.72 18.10
N GLU A 191 10.36 -10.35 17.93
CA GLU A 191 9.21 -11.25 18.06
C GLU A 191 8.76 -11.88 16.73
N GLY A 192 9.50 -11.65 15.64
CA GLY A 192 9.30 -12.29 14.34
C GLY A 192 8.27 -11.59 13.44
N TYR A 193 7.79 -10.42 13.83
CA TYR A 193 6.95 -9.60 12.95
C TYR A 193 7.76 -8.99 11.80
N LYS A 194 7.12 -8.82 10.65
CA LYS A 194 7.65 -8.09 9.51
C LYS A 194 7.58 -6.58 9.78
N VAL A 195 8.52 -5.82 9.23
CA VAL A 195 8.60 -4.39 9.46
C VAL A 195 8.81 -3.62 8.14
N VAL A 196 7.97 -2.63 7.92
CA VAL A 196 7.99 -1.77 6.72
C VAL A 196 7.87 -0.32 7.17
N ALA A 197 8.57 0.61 6.53
CA ALA A 197 8.41 2.02 6.83
C ALA A 197 8.31 2.84 5.54
N HIS A 198 7.37 3.80 5.51
CA HIS A 198 7.37 4.87 4.54
C HIS A 198 8.59 5.74 4.83
N ALA A 199 9.46 5.92 3.86
CA ALA A 199 10.64 6.77 4.00
C ALA A 199 11.08 7.34 2.65
N GLY A 200 11.50 8.60 2.66
CA GLY A 200 11.93 9.30 1.46
C GLY A 200 10.80 9.69 0.52
N GLU A 201 9.60 9.87 1.04
CA GLU A 201 8.44 10.40 0.33
C GLU A 201 8.39 11.93 0.42
N ASP A 202 8.43 12.47 1.62
CA ASP A 202 8.33 13.90 1.92
C ASP A 202 9.60 14.46 2.61
N VAL A 203 10.50 13.56 3.02
CA VAL A 203 11.83 13.85 3.59
C VAL A 203 12.91 13.28 2.67
N GLY A 204 14.14 13.78 2.78
CA GLY A 204 15.26 13.38 1.93
C GLY A 204 15.79 11.95 2.17
N PRO A 205 16.93 11.61 1.52
CA PRO A 205 17.55 10.29 1.63
C PRO A 205 17.90 9.87 3.06
N GLU A 206 18.09 10.84 3.97
CA GLU A 206 18.35 10.57 5.40
C GLU A 206 17.26 9.76 6.08
N SER A 207 16.00 9.96 5.69
CA SER A 207 14.88 9.16 6.20
C SER A 207 14.97 7.70 5.78
N ILE A 208 15.44 7.44 4.56
CA ILE A 208 15.64 6.08 4.04
C ILE A 208 16.80 5.42 4.76
N TRP A 209 17.92 6.16 4.97
CA TRP A 209 19.04 5.66 5.76
C TRP A 209 18.61 5.26 7.17
N GLU A 210 17.81 6.09 7.85
CA GLU A 210 17.27 5.76 9.17
C GLU A 210 16.39 4.49 9.13
N ALA A 211 15.53 4.36 8.11
CA ALA A 211 14.68 3.18 7.96
C ALA A 211 15.48 1.88 7.80
N ILE A 212 16.53 1.88 6.99
CA ILE A 212 17.32 0.67 6.73
C ILE A 212 18.38 0.38 7.79
N ASP A 213 18.97 1.40 8.43
CA ASP A 213 20.07 1.25 9.37
C ASP A 213 19.65 1.24 10.84
N LEU A 214 18.54 1.91 11.20
CA LEU A 214 18.03 1.96 12.58
C LEU A 214 16.79 1.07 12.75
N LEU A 215 15.80 1.17 11.86
CA LEU A 215 14.61 0.32 11.98
C LEU A 215 14.82 -1.07 11.40
N HIS A 216 15.88 -1.27 10.60
CA HIS A 216 16.19 -2.53 9.93
C HIS A 216 14.98 -3.10 9.17
N VAL A 217 14.30 -2.24 8.42
CA VAL A 217 13.07 -2.62 7.71
C VAL A 217 13.32 -3.70 6.66
N ASP A 218 12.30 -4.53 6.44
CA ASP A 218 12.31 -5.54 5.39
C ASP A 218 12.05 -4.89 4.00
N ARG A 219 11.26 -3.80 3.96
CA ARG A 219 10.93 -3.02 2.76
C ARG A 219 10.77 -1.55 3.11
N VAL A 220 10.99 -0.68 2.12
CA VAL A 220 10.81 0.78 2.26
C VAL A 220 9.68 1.24 1.36
N GLY A 221 8.67 1.87 1.94
CA GLY A 221 7.58 2.52 1.21
C GLY A 221 8.07 3.79 0.50
N HIS A 222 7.58 4.03 -0.71
CA HIS A 222 7.92 5.13 -1.63
C HIS A 222 9.38 5.18 -2.04
N CYS A 223 10.29 5.50 -1.14
CA CYS A 223 11.75 5.51 -1.35
C CYS A 223 12.24 6.46 -2.48
N ILE A 224 11.42 7.44 -2.91
CA ILE A 224 11.71 8.22 -4.14
C ILE A 224 12.88 9.20 -3.99
N SER A 225 13.14 9.71 -2.78
CA SER A 225 14.27 10.60 -2.54
C SER A 225 15.64 9.90 -2.65
N ALA A 226 15.68 8.56 -2.69
CA ALA A 226 16.91 7.79 -2.92
C ALA A 226 17.64 8.21 -4.20
N ILE A 227 16.91 8.76 -5.19
CA ILE A 227 17.47 9.29 -6.44
C ILE A 227 18.53 10.37 -6.22
N GLN A 228 18.55 11.03 -5.07
CA GLN A 228 19.45 12.12 -4.71
C GLN A 228 20.76 11.64 -4.08
N ASP A 229 20.86 10.33 -3.73
CA ASP A 229 22.02 9.75 -3.05
C ASP A 229 22.48 8.46 -3.76
N GLU A 230 23.55 8.57 -4.53
CA GLU A 230 24.13 7.45 -5.28
C GLU A 230 24.58 6.30 -4.36
N LYS A 231 25.18 6.64 -3.19
CA LYS A 231 25.61 5.64 -2.23
C LYS A 231 24.42 4.88 -1.62
N LEU A 232 23.31 5.59 -1.38
CA LEU A 232 22.09 4.98 -0.92
C LEU A 232 21.53 4.00 -1.97
N MET A 233 21.46 4.41 -3.24
CA MET A 233 20.99 3.53 -4.31
C MET A 233 21.84 2.27 -4.45
N GLU A 234 23.18 2.39 -4.37
CA GLU A 234 24.09 1.23 -4.37
C GLU A 234 23.81 0.31 -3.16
N THR A 235 23.69 0.90 -1.97
CA THR A 235 23.38 0.15 -0.73
C THR A 235 22.04 -0.59 -0.80
N LEU A 236 20.99 0.08 -1.28
CA LEU A 236 19.66 -0.53 -1.46
C LEU A 236 19.72 -1.73 -2.42
N LYS A 237 20.47 -1.60 -3.52
CA LYS A 237 20.70 -2.68 -4.48
C LYS A 237 21.49 -3.84 -3.87
N GLU A 238 22.62 -3.57 -3.21
CA GLU A 238 23.48 -4.58 -2.61
C GLU A 238 22.75 -5.38 -1.51
N ARG A 239 22.02 -4.66 -0.64
CA ARG A 239 21.21 -5.27 0.43
C ARG A 239 19.90 -5.88 -0.07
N LYS A 240 19.57 -5.72 -1.36
CA LYS A 240 18.31 -6.18 -1.99
C LYS A 240 17.07 -5.68 -1.26
N ILE A 241 17.13 -4.45 -0.77
CA ILE A 241 15.97 -3.82 -0.11
C ILE A 241 14.88 -3.58 -1.16
N VAL A 242 13.66 -3.99 -0.86
CA VAL A 242 12.50 -3.75 -1.71
C VAL A 242 12.02 -2.32 -1.56
N LEU A 243 11.82 -1.64 -2.70
CA LEU A 243 11.23 -0.32 -2.79
C LEU A 243 9.77 -0.48 -3.21
N GLU A 244 8.85 -0.10 -2.32
CA GLU A 244 7.40 -0.13 -2.58
C GLU A 244 6.98 1.19 -3.24
N VAL A 245 7.24 1.31 -4.54
CA VAL A 245 7.01 2.55 -5.27
C VAL A 245 5.52 2.72 -5.59
N CYS A 246 4.98 3.93 -5.33
CA CYS A 246 3.59 4.32 -5.57
C CYS A 246 3.55 5.50 -6.55
N PRO A 247 3.65 5.27 -7.88
CA PRO A 247 3.96 6.32 -8.84
C PRO A 247 2.97 7.48 -8.85
N THR A 248 1.66 7.20 -8.85
CA THR A 248 0.63 8.25 -8.87
C THR A 248 0.59 9.04 -7.56
N SER A 249 0.71 8.37 -6.41
CA SER A 249 0.81 9.01 -5.10
C SER A 249 2.00 9.97 -5.06
N ASN A 250 3.18 9.53 -5.52
CA ASN A 250 4.39 10.34 -5.52
C ASN A 250 4.29 11.58 -6.43
N VAL A 251 3.58 11.47 -7.55
CA VAL A 251 3.27 12.65 -8.40
C VAL A 251 2.29 13.58 -7.69
N PHE A 252 1.37 13.04 -6.91
CA PHE A 252 0.41 13.85 -6.15
C PHE A 252 1.12 14.69 -5.08
N THR A 253 2.02 14.11 -4.28
CA THR A 253 2.76 14.84 -3.24
C THR A 253 3.66 15.94 -3.81
N LYS A 254 4.04 15.85 -5.10
CA LYS A 254 4.83 16.83 -5.87
C LYS A 254 6.16 17.25 -5.24
N LYS A 255 6.61 16.55 -4.22
CA LYS A 255 7.84 16.90 -3.50
C LYS A 255 9.07 16.71 -4.38
N TYR A 256 9.20 15.52 -4.99
CA TYR A 256 10.36 15.14 -5.79
C TYR A 256 10.02 14.85 -7.25
N VAL A 257 8.73 14.63 -7.57
CA VAL A 257 8.26 14.19 -8.87
C VAL A 257 7.06 15.02 -9.32
N LYS A 258 7.05 15.44 -10.59
CA LYS A 258 5.96 16.26 -11.15
C LYS A 258 5.08 15.51 -12.14
N SER A 259 5.59 14.41 -12.69
CA SER A 259 4.87 13.57 -13.68
C SER A 259 5.40 12.14 -13.66
N ILE A 260 4.61 11.22 -14.18
CA ILE A 260 5.03 9.81 -14.35
C ILE A 260 6.25 9.70 -15.27
N ALA A 261 6.33 10.52 -16.31
CA ALA A 261 7.45 10.53 -17.24
C ALA A 261 8.80 10.89 -16.58
N GLU A 262 8.77 11.68 -15.50
CA GLU A 262 9.95 12.10 -14.74
C GLU A 262 10.18 11.25 -13.49
N HIS A 263 9.33 10.24 -13.26
CA HIS A 263 9.38 9.44 -12.04
C HIS A 263 10.68 8.62 -11.94
N PRO A 264 11.37 8.61 -10.80
CA PRO A 264 12.66 7.92 -10.63
C PRO A 264 12.58 6.40 -10.77
N ILE A 265 11.38 5.80 -10.76
CA ILE A 265 11.18 4.35 -10.91
C ILE A 265 11.87 3.80 -12.16
N ARG A 266 11.89 4.55 -13.29
CA ARG A 266 12.61 4.14 -14.49
C ARG A 266 14.10 3.98 -14.21
N LYS A 267 14.71 4.99 -13.58
CA LYS A 267 16.14 4.96 -13.24
C LYS A 267 16.46 3.89 -12.19
N PHE A 268 15.58 3.69 -11.20
CA PHE A 268 15.74 2.62 -10.21
C PHE A 268 15.74 1.25 -10.86
N PHE A 269 14.77 1.00 -11.74
CA PHE A 269 14.67 -0.25 -12.48
C PHE A 269 15.91 -0.50 -13.35
N ASP A 270 16.35 0.49 -14.14
CA ASP A 270 17.51 0.40 -15.03
C ASP A 270 18.81 0.13 -14.26
N ARG A 271 18.93 0.62 -13.03
CA ARG A 271 20.06 0.33 -12.15
C ARG A 271 19.96 -1.02 -11.44
N GLY A 272 18.86 -1.73 -11.60
CA GLY A 272 18.63 -3.04 -11.00
C GLY A 272 18.32 -2.98 -9.51
N LEU A 273 17.71 -1.89 -9.00
CA LEU A 273 17.10 -1.86 -7.69
C LEU A 273 15.83 -2.72 -7.68
N PHE A 274 15.49 -3.26 -6.52
CA PHE A 274 14.32 -4.11 -6.40
C PHE A 274 13.06 -3.25 -6.19
N VAL A 275 12.41 -2.85 -7.27
CA VAL A 275 11.21 -2.01 -7.24
C VAL A 275 9.93 -2.82 -7.44
N THR A 276 8.88 -2.45 -6.72
CA THR A 276 7.50 -2.89 -6.92
C THR A 276 6.62 -1.70 -7.30
N VAL A 277 5.43 -1.97 -7.83
CA VAL A 277 4.44 -0.97 -8.22
C VAL A 277 3.19 -1.17 -7.38
N ASN A 278 2.70 -0.11 -6.77
CA ASN A 278 1.59 -0.13 -5.84
C ASN A 278 0.76 1.15 -5.98
N THR A 279 -0.45 1.15 -5.40
CA THR A 279 -1.38 2.28 -5.52
C THR A 279 -1.43 3.19 -4.32
N ASP A 280 -0.95 2.73 -3.15
CA ASP A 280 -1.03 3.47 -1.89
C ASP A 280 -2.48 3.69 -1.43
N ASP A 281 -3.12 4.76 -1.89
CA ASP A 281 -4.49 5.16 -1.54
C ASP A 281 -5.36 5.28 -2.81
N PRO A 282 -5.83 4.16 -3.38
CA PRO A 282 -6.37 4.11 -4.75
C PRO A 282 -7.56 5.04 -5.00
N VAL A 283 -8.52 5.15 -4.07
CA VAL A 283 -9.69 6.01 -4.27
C VAL A 283 -9.33 7.49 -4.12
N PHE A 284 -8.41 7.81 -3.22
CA PHE A 284 -7.93 9.18 -3.02
C PHE A 284 -7.14 9.69 -4.23
N PHE A 285 -6.29 8.85 -4.81
CA PHE A 285 -5.48 9.22 -5.99
C PHE A 285 -6.14 8.84 -7.32
N LYS A 286 -7.36 8.29 -7.28
CA LYS A 286 -8.17 7.90 -8.45
C LYS A 286 -7.37 7.01 -9.40
N VAL A 287 -6.74 5.99 -8.87
CA VAL A 287 -5.87 5.07 -9.58
C VAL A 287 -6.13 3.64 -9.16
N SER A 288 -6.00 2.71 -10.08
CA SER A 288 -5.96 1.28 -9.83
C SER A 288 -4.57 0.72 -10.11
N LEU A 289 -4.27 -0.48 -9.63
CA LEU A 289 -2.97 -1.11 -9.92
C LEU A 289 -2.76 -1.31 -11.43
N CYS A 290 -3.82 -1.61 -12.17
CA CYS A 290 -3.75 -1.69 -13.63
C CYS A 290 -3.47 -0.33 -14.27
N ASP A 291 -3.98 0.77 -13.70
CA ASP A 291 -3.68 2.13 -14.17
C ASP A 291 -2.22 2.49 -13.93
N GLU A 292 -1.63 2.12 -12.78
CA GLU A 292 -0.22 2.34 -12.51
C GLU A 292 0.66 1.67 -13.55
N PHE A 293 0.42 0.38 -13.86
CA PHE A 293 1.17 -0.30 -14.92
C PHE A 293 0.96 0.34 -16.29
N TYR A 294 -0.26 0.81 -16.60
CA TYR A 294 -0.51 1.48 -17.87
C TYR A 294 0.24 2.82 -17.99
N LYS A 295 0.27 3.61 -16.92
CA LYS A 295 1.03 4.87 -16.89
C LYS A 295 2.52 4.63 -17.07
N LEU A 296 3.09 3.60 -16.42
CA LEU A 296 4.49 3.24 -16.62
C LEU A 296 4.78 2.85 -18.09
N TYR A 297 3.88 2.07 -18.71
CA TYR A 297 4.01 1.70 -20.10
C TYR A 297 3.88 2.90 -21.06
N SER A 298 2.89 3.77 -20.84
CA SER A 298 2.54 4.85 -21.78
C SER A 298 3.33 6.14 -21.58
N GLU A 299 3.83 6.41 -20.36
CA GLU A 299 4.43 7.69 -19.99
C GLU A 299 5.89 7.56 -19.52
N ALA A 300 6.28 6.43 -18.93
CA ALA A 300 7.64 6.22 -18.39
C ALA A 300 8.50 5.25 -19.24
N ASN A 301 8.07 4.97 -20.47
CA ASN A 301 8.80 4.16 -21.45
C ASN A 301 9.14 2.73 -20.97
N PHE A 302 8.30 2.11 -20.14
CA PHE A 302 8.45 0.70 -19.82
C PHE A 302 7.92 -0.17 -20.97
N SER A 303 8.73 -1.12 -21.41
CA SER A 303 8.29 -2.16 -22.35
C SER A 303 7.34 -3.15 -21.65
N LEU A 304 6.60 -3.91 -22.45
CA LEU A 304 5.71 -4.95 -21.90
C LEU A 304 6.48 -6.02 -21.10
N ASP A 305 7.69 -6.39 -21.51
CA ASP A 305 8.49 -7.39 -20.81
C ASP A 305 9.03 -6.84 -19.47
N GLU A 306 9.32 -5.54 -19.39
CA GLU A 306 9.66 -4.87 -18.13
C GLU A 306 8.45 -4.75 -17.21
N ILE A 307 7.25 -4.49 -17.74
CA ILE A 307 5.99 -4.54 -16.97
C ILE A 307 5.77 -5.95 -16.40
N LYS A 308 5.99 -7.02 -17.20
CA LYS A 308 5.95 -8.41 -16.70
C LYS A 308 6.95 -8.61 -15.55
N THR A 309 8.14 -8.07 -15.67
CA THR A 309 9.15 -8.13 -14.61
C THR A 309 8.69 -7.43 -13.33
N LEU A 310 8.11 -6.23 -13.44
CA LEU A 310 7.56 -5.50 -12.30
C LEU A 310 6.41 -6.26 -11.62
N ILE A 311 5.53 -6.93 -12.39
CA ILE A 311 4.48 -7.79 -11.83
C ILE A 311 5.09 -8.95 -11.03
N LYS A 312 6.14 -9.61 -11.54
CA LYS A 312 6.87 -10.67 -10.81
C LYS A 312 7.57 -10.12 -9.57
N ASN A 313 8.11 -8.91 -9.63
CA ASN A 313 8.68 -8.24 -8.47
C ASN A 313 7.64 -8.07 -7.35
N GLY A 314 6.38 -7.78 -7.67
CA GLY A 314 5.30 -7.74 -6.69
C GLY A 314 5.21 -9.03 -5.88
N PHE A 315 5.23 -10.21 -6.54
CA PHE A 315 5.24 -11.50 -5.84
C PHE A 315 6.54 -11.74 -5.06
N ASN A 316 7.69 -11.46 -5.68
CA ASN A 316 9.00 -11.66 -5.04
C ASN A 316 9.19 -10.79 -3.79
N ALA A 317 8.52 -9.65 -3.72
CA ALA A 317 8.55 -8.73 -2.59
C ALA A 317 7.69 -9.16 -1.40
N THR A 318 6.71 -10.06 -1.61
CA THR A 318 5.81 -10.52 -0.54
C THR A 318 6.54 -11.29 0.54
N PHE A 319 5.90 -11.44 1.69
CA PHE A 319 6.36 -12.29 2.79
C PHE A 319 5.89 -13.76 2.68
N MET A 320 5.38 -14.16 1.52
CA MET A 320 5.10 -15.57 1.20
C MET A 320 6.37 -16.43 1.25
N LEU A 321 6.19 -17.75 1.38
CA LEU A 321 7.29 -18.70 1.20
C LEU A 321 7.85 -18.60 -0.24
N ASP A 322 9.15 -18.78 -0.39
CA ASP A 322 9.81 -18.67 -1.72
C ASP A 322 9.22 -19.66 -2.74
N SER A 323 8.86 -20.87 -2.30
CA SER A 323 8.17 -21.84 -3.16
C SER A 323 6.80 -21.36 -3.67
N GLU A 324 6.07 -20.57 -2.89
CA GLU A 324 4.80 -19.98 -3.33
C GLU A 324 5.04 -18.83 -4.32
N LYS A 325 6.07 -18.00 -4.09
CA LYS A 325 6.49 -16.94 -5.02
C LYS A 325 6.85 -17.50 -6.37
N GLU A 326 7.64 -18.59 -6.42
CA GLU A 326 8.04 -19.27 -7.66
C GLU A 326 6.80 -19.76 -8.44
N VAL A 327 5.82 -20.36 -7.76
CA VAL A 327 4.57 -20.82 -8.39
C VAL A 327 3.81 -19.65 -9.02
N TRP A 328 3.72 -18.52 -8.31
CA TRP A 328 3.02 -17.35 -8.84
C TRP A 328 3.79 -16.68 -9.98
N CYS A 329 5.11 -16.56 -9.88
CA CYS A 329 5.94 -16.03 -10.97
C CYS A 329 5.81 -16.88 -12.25
N LYS A 330 5.72 -18.21 -12.13
CA LYS A 330 5.47 -19.08 -13.28
C LYS A 330 4.07 -18.85 -13.87
N LYS A 331 3.04 -18.70 -13.05
CA LYS A 331 1.68 -18.38 -13.52
C LYS A 331 1.63 -17.01 -14.21
N VAL A 332 2.42 -16.02 -13.76
CA VAL A 332 2.56 -14.74 -14.46
C VAL A 332 3.11 -14.96 -15.85
N ASP A 333 4.20 -15.71 -16.00
CA ASP A 333 4.79 -16.01 -17.31
C ASP A 333 3.79 -16.71 -18.23
N GLU A 334 3.12 -17.77 -17.75
CA GLU A 334 2.13 -18.55 -18.50
C GLU A 334 0.97 -17.68 -18.99
N LYS A 335 0.37 -16.90 -18.10
CA LYS A 335 -0.78 -16.05 -18.44
C LYS A 335 -0.41 -14.87 -19.33
N TYR A 336 0.74 -14.27 -19.08
CA TYR A 336 1.25 -13.18 -19.91
C TYR A 336 1.48 -13.64 -21.34
N ASP A 337 2.13 -14.79 -21.54
CA ASP A 337 2.43 -15.33 -22.87
C ASP A 337 1.17 -15.83 -23.60
N GLU A 338 0.19 -16.40 -22.88
CA GLU A 338 -1.12 -16.78 -23.40
C GLU A 338 -1.86 -15.56 -24.00
N TYR A 339 -2.02 -14.51 -23.19
CA TYR A 339 -2.76 -13.32 -23.63
C TYR A 339 -2.03 -12.52 -24.70
N ARG A 340 -0.71 -12.46 -24.65
CA ARG A 340 0.09 -11.79 -25.70
C ARG A 340 -0.10 -12.44 -27.07
N LYS A 341 -0.26 -13.77 -27.13
CA LYS A 341 -0.56 -14.50 -28.38
C LYS A 341 -1.97 -14.23 -28.90
N ILE A 342 -2.94 -14.02 -28.02
CA ILE A 342 -4.33 -13.72 -28.40
C ILE A 342 -4.45 -12.30 -28.99
N LEU A 343 -3.59 -11.38 -28.55
CA LEU A 343 -3.62 -9.97 -28.98
C LEU A 343 -2.76 -9.69 -30.22
N GLN A 344 -1.96 -10.65 -30.68
CA GLN A 344 -1.22 -10.61 -31.96
C GLN A 344 -2.07 -11.17 -33.11
#